data_00bae7841430fb72f66eb8f0665d8630
#
_entry.id   00bae7841430fb72f66eb8f0665d8630
#
_cell.length_a   1.000
_cell.length_b   1.000
_cell.length_c   1.000
_cell.angle_alpha   90.00
_cell.angle_beta   90.00
_cell.angle_gamma   90.00
#
_symmetry.space_group_name_H-M   'P 1'
#
loop_
_entity.id
_entity.type
_entity.pdbx_description
1 polymer ?
#
loop_
_entity_poly.entity_id
_entity_poly.type
_entity_poly.pdbx_seq_one_letter_code
_entity_poly.pdbx_strand_id
1 'polypeptide(L)'
;MAITFEAYAKNNLCYKAARTMPQGSPAGIIIHSTGCDNPYLWRYVDSPEICGKNPYGTHWNVPMPIGNGGKPTKICCHAFIGKDKSGTVRAAKILPWTICCWNCGDGSKGSYNYNPAYIQIEVCEDALNDRTYFEEAFGLAADLCKRLMKNYPTIKPENIISHKEACARGYASNHGDPEHWLARFGKNMDWFRAIVAPEKQVKLTAEITVDQSKAEEVSRKLRQLGCSVKIE
;
A
#
# COMPACT_ATOMS: atom_id res chain seq x y z
N MET A 1 -7.67 -4.10 11.95
CA MET A 1 -7.65 -2.64 11.64
C MET A 1 -6.27 -2.30 11.12
N ALA A 2 -6.15 -1.73 9.91
CA ALA A 2 -4.85 -1.29 9.41
C ALA A 2 -4.34 -0.16 10.31
N ILE A 3 -3.22 -0.38 10.96
CA ILE A 3 -2.61 0.57 11.90
C ILE A 3 -1.87 1.60 11.06
N THR A 4 -2.51 2.76 10.85
CA THR A 4 -1.92 3.87 10.10
C THR A 4 -1.86 5.08 11.02
N PHE A 5 -0.72 5.75 11.03
CA PHE A 5 -0.53 7.06 11.67
C PHE A 5 0.02 8.06 10.65
N GLU A 6 -0.11 9.34 10.95
CA GLU A 6 0.38 10.41 10.09
C GLU A 6 1.65 11.03 10.70
N ALA A 7 2.70 11.09 9.88
CA ALA A 7 3.97 11.74 10.19
C ALA A 7 4.44 12.52 8.95
N TYR A 8 3.73 13.60 8.63
CA TYR A 8 3.96 14.34 7.40
C TYR A 8 5.38 14.91 7.30
N ALA A 9 6.04 14.63 6.18
CA ALA A 9 7.38 15.10 5.82
C ALA A 9 7.34 16.58 5.39
N LYS A 10 6.93 17.49 6.30
CA LYS A 10 6.65 18.91 6.02
C LYS A 10 7.85 19.70 5.49
N ASN A 11 9.07 19.22 5.77
CA ASN A 11 10.29 19.85 5.27
C ASN A 11 10.70 19.36 3.88
N ASN A 12 10.12 18.24 3.40
CA ASN A 12 10.39 17.68 2.08
C ASN A 12 9.88 18.59 0.96
N LEU A 13 10.62 18.69 -0.15
CA LEU A 13 10.24 19.54 -1.29
C LEU A 13 8.93 19.11 -1.94
N CYS A 14 8.59 17.82 -1.97
CA CYS A 14 7.31 17.36 -2.50
C CYS A 14 6.13 17.88 -1.65
N TYR A 15 6.26 17.82 -0.32
CA TYR A 15 5.27 18.38 0.59
C TYR A 15 5.13 19.91 0.42
N LYS A 16 6.27 20.64 0.39
CA LYS A 16 6.28 22.11 0.22
C LYS A 16 5.71 22.57 -1.11
N ALA A 17 6.00 21.82 -2.19
CA ALA A 17 5.48 22.14 -3.52
C ALA A 17 3.97 21.94 -3.61
N ALA A 18 3.40 21.05 -2.79
CA ALA A 18 1.97 20.76 -2.69
C ALA A 18 1.27 20.58 -4.05
N ARG A 19 1.98 20.02 -5.05
CA ARG A 19 1.44 19.82 -6.39
C ARG A 19 0.32 18.80 -6.35
N THR A 20 -0.90 19.24 -6.58
CA THR A 20 -2.08 18.38 -6.61
C THR A 20 -2.03 17.42 -7.81
N MET A 21 -2.45 16.17 -7.59
CA MET A 21 -2.63 15.19 -8.64
C MET A 21 -3.68 15.65 -9.67
N PRO A 22 -3.58 15.23 -10.95
CA PRO A 22 -4.61 15.52 -11.94
C PRO A 22 -6.00 15.16 -11.43
N GLN A 23 -6.98 16.05 -11.63
CA GLN A 23 -8.37 15.90 -11.17
C GLN A 23 -8.51 15.72 -9.65
N GLY A 24 -7.48 16.05 -8.85
CA GLY A 24 -7.48 15.88 -7.40
C GLY A 24 -7.53 14.43 -6.92
N SER A 25 -7.24 13.45 -7.78
CA SER A 25 -7.40 12.03 -7.49
C SER A 25 -6.24 11.18 -8.04
N PRO A 26 -5.77 10.15 -7.31
CA PRO A 26 -4.80 9.19 -7.81
C PRO A 26 -5.42 8.26 -8.86
N ALA A 27 -4.63 7.93 -9.89
CA ALA A 27 -5.03 6.99 -10.95
C ALA A 27 -4.74 5.52 -10.60
N GLY A 28 -3.89 5.27 -9.60
CA GLY A 28 -3.51 3.94 -9.16
C GLY A 28 -2.54 3.99 -7.99
N ILE A 29 -1.92 2.85 -7.69
CA ILE A 29 -0.92 2.69 -6.62
C ILE A 29 0.30 1.98 -7.18
N ILE A 30 1.51 2.48 -6.85
CA ILE A 30 2.76 1.73 -7.03
C ILE A 30 3.21 1.23 -5.68
N ILE A 31 3.48 -0.06 -5.62
CA ILE A 31 4.13 -0.71 -4.48
C ILE A 31 5.62 -0.79 -4.78
N HIS A 32 6.39 -0.24 -3.85
CA HIS A 32 7.85 -0.27 -3.82
C HIS A 32 8.34 -1.09 -2.64
N SER A 33 9.63 -1.36 -2.64
CA SER A 33 10.36 -1.78 -1.44
C SER A 33 11.71 -1.08 -1.37
N THR A 34 12.19 -0.85 -0.15
CA THR A 34 13.26 0.14 0.08
C THR A 34 14.65 -0.28 -0.39
N GLY A 35 14.84 -1.53 -0.84
CA GLY A 35 16.15 -2.05 -1.29
C GLY A 35 17.23 -1.97 -0.21
N CYS A 36 16.86 -2.00 1.06
CA CYS A 36 17.76 -1.82 2.19
C CYS A 36 17.36 -2.74 3.34
N ASP A 37 18.29 -3.57 3.81
CA ASP A 37 18.11 -4.44 4.98
C ASP A 37 17.91 -3.60 6.26
N ASN A 38 16.73 -3.01 6.37
CA ASN A 38 16.26 -2.29 7.53
C ASN A 38 14.74 -2.22 7.55
N PRO A 39 14.07 -3.14 8.30
CA PRO A 39 12.62 -3.19 8.36
C PRO A 39 11.98 -2.08 9.20
N TYR A 40 12.79 -1.19 9.83
CA TYR A 40 12.30 -0.21 10.78
C TYR A 40 11.98 1.14 10.13
N LEU A 41 10.82 1.69 10.50
CA LEU A 41 10.34 3.00 10.03
C LEU A 41 11.24 4.17 10.41
N TRP A 42 11.99 4.09 11.55
CA TRP A 42 12.84 5.19 12.01
C TRP A 42 13.84 5.69 10.95
N ARG A 43 14.23 4.81 10.01
CA ARG A 43 15.18 5.18 8.95
C ARG A 43 14.61 6.23 8.00
N TYR A 44 13.29 6.20 7.76
CA TYR A 44 12.64 7.00 6.73
C TYR A 44 11.62 8.01 7.29
N VAL A 45 11.05 7.72 8.44
CA VAL A 45 9.93 8.46 9.03
C VAL A 45 10.39 9.25 10.26
N ASP A 46 10.16 10.54 10.26
CA ASP A 46 10.47 11.44 11.39
C ASP A 46 9.32 11.43 12.40
N SER A 47 9.32 10.42 13.26
CA SER A 47 8.37 10.25 14.36
C SER A 47 9.03 9.44 15.49
N PRO A 48 9.98 10.05 16.23
CA PRO A 48 10.79 9.32 17.20
C PRO A 48 9.99 8.70 18.35
N GLU A 49 8.86 9.25 18.70
CA GLU A 49 7.93 8.73 19.72
C GLU A 49 7.28 7.40 19.30
N ILE A 50 7.07 7.18 18.00
CA ILE A 50 6.48 5.94 17.44
C ILE A 50 7.57 5.05 16.82
N CYS A 51 8.35 5.62 15.93
CA CYS A 51 9.31 4.86 15.11
C CYS A 51 10.64 4.59 15.82
N GLY A 52 10.99 5.38 16.85
CA GLY A 52 12.30 5.41 17.46
C GLY A 52 13.22 6.49 16.86
N LYS A 53 14.31 6.79 17.55
CA LYS A 53 15.29 7.79 17.10
C LYS A 53 16.02 7.33 15.84
N ASN A 54 16.22 8.25 14.92
CA ASN A 54 17.09 8.07 13.77
C ASN A 54 18.47 8.70 14.07
N PRO A 55 19.50 7.90 14.37
CA PRO A 55 20.82 8.44 14.71
C PRO A 55 21.59 9.01 13.51
N TYR A 56 21.12 8.72 12.28
CA TYR A 56 21.85 9.07 11.05
C TYR A 56 21.21 10.23 10.28
N GLY A 57 20.08 10.77 10.73
CA GLY A 57 19.36 11.84 10.02
C GLY A 57 18.88 11.48 8.62
N THR A 58 18.62 10.19 8.36
CA THR A 58 18.26 9.67 7.04
C THR A 58 16.76 9.76 6.74
N HIS A 59 15.92 10.21 7.70
CA HIS A 59 14.49 10.33 7.49
C HIS A 59 14.13 11.33 6.37
N TRP A 60 12.97 11.16 5.78
CA TRP A 60 12.59 11.93 4.59
C TRP A 60 11.92 13.28 4.91
N ASN A 61 11.80 13.65 6.17
CA ASN A 61 11.36 15.00 6.58
C ASN A 61 12.50 16.02 6.52
N VAL A 62 13.20 16.07 5.39
CA VAL A 62 14.24 17.03 5.04
C VAL A 62 14.00 17.53 3.62
N PRO A 63 14.58 18.67 3.19
CA PRO A 63 14.33 19.20 1.85
C PRO A 63 14.67 18.21 0.74
N MET A 64 15.81 17.54 0.87
CA MET A 64 16.28 16.54 -0.10
C MET A 64 16.85 15.34 0.64
N PRO A 65 16.09 14.25 0.81
CA PRO A 65 16.61 13.03 1.43
C PRO A 65 17.83 12.46 0.72
N ILE A 66 18.64 11.70 1.43
CA ILE A 66 19.72 10.94 0.84
C ILE A 66 19.15 9.82 -0.02
N GLY A 67 19.45 9.85 -1.31
CA GLY A 67 19.03 8.85 -2.29
C GLY A 67 20.11 7.79 -2.53
N ASN A 68 19.94 7.02 -3.60
CA ASN A 68 20.91 6.05 -4.05
C ASN A 68 22.29 6.69 -4.28
N GLY A 69 23.35 6.03 -3.82
CA GLY A 69 24.72 6.55 -3.90
C GLY A 69 25.05 7.66 -2.90
N GLY A 70 24.24 7.86 -1.85
CA GLY A 70 24.50 8.81 -0.77
C GLY A 70 24.36 10.29 -1.17
N LYS A 71 23.79 10.59 -2.34
CA LYS A 71 23.56 11.98 -2.79
C LYS A 71 22.13 12.42 -2.44
N PRO A 72 21.94 13.70 -2.00
CA PRO A 72 20.59 14.24 -1.81
C PRO A 72 19.78 14.19 -3.12
N THR A 73 18.53 13.73 -3.01
CA THR A 73 17.61 13.64 -4.14
C THR A 73 16.24 14.19 -3.76
N LYS A 74 15.55 14.73 -4.77
CA LYS A 74 14.15 15.14 -4.60
C LYS A 74 13.27 13.89 -4.60
N ILE A 75 13.23 13.17 -3.46
CA ILE A 75 12.48 11.92 -3.32
C ILE A 75 11.43 12.07 -2.21
N CYS A 76 10.24 11.51 -2.44
CA CYS A 76 9.18 11.35 -1.46
C CYS A 76 8.18 10.32 -1.95
N CYS A 77 7.69 9.48 -1.03
CA CYS A 77 6.53 8.61 -1.25
C CYS A 77 5.34 9.08 -0.40
N HIS A 78 4.20 8.40 -0.48
CA HIS A 78 3.02 8.74 0.31
C HIS A 78 3.01 8.05 1.67
N ALA A 79 3.50 6.81 1.73
CA ALA A 79 3.57 6.04 2.96
C ALA A 79 4.75 5.08 2.98
N PHE A 80 5.24 4.82 4.19
CA PHE A 80 6.12 3.70 4.50
C PHE A 80 5.39 2.65 5.33
N ILE A 81 5.69 1.38 5.07
CA ILE A 81 5.23 0.24 5.88
C ILE A 81 6.46 -0.47 6.42
N GLY A 82 6.51 -0.64 7.73
CA GLY A 82 7.65 -1.26 8.42
C GLY A 82 7.44 -1.35 9.92
N LYS A 83 8.43 -1.86 10.64
CA LYS A 83 8.41 -2.02 12.10
C LYS A 83 8.55 -0.65 12.79
N ASP A 84 7.73 -0.39 13.79
CA ASP A 84 7.95 0.70 14.75
C ASP A 84 9.02 0.33 15.79
N LYS A 85 9.26 1.20 16.79
CA LYS A 85 10.26 0.93 17.85
C LYS A 85 9.94 -0.28 18.73
N SER A 86 8.70 -0.75 18.73
CA SER A 86 8.27 -1.95 19.47
C SER A 86 8.36 -3.23 18.64
N GLY A 87 8.71 -3.13 17.36
CA GLY A 87 8.70 -4.23 16.41
C GLY A 87 7.34 -4.49 15.75
N THR A 88 6.31 -3.69 16.06
CA THR A 88 4.99 -3.81 15.45
C THR A 88 5.01 -3.22 14.03
N VAL A 89 4.48 -3.96 13.06
CA VAL A 89 4.37 -3.46 11.68
C VAL A 89 3.28 -2.41 11.57
N ARG A 90 3.64 -1.23 11.06
CA ARG A 90 2.75 -0.07 10.89
C ARG A 90 2.88 0.55 9.52
N ALA A 91 1.85 1.27 9.10
CA ALA A 91 1.87 2.15 7.95
C ALA A 91 1.94 3.62 8.42
N ALA A 92 3.01 4.31 8.05
CA ALA A 92 3.22 5.73 8.32
C ALA A 92 2.91 6.54 7.07
N LYS A 93 1.87 7.37 7.10
CA LYS A 93 1.57 8.31 6.01
C LYS A 93 2.43 9.56 6.17
N ILE A 94 3.26 9.84 5.16
CA ILE A 94 4.20 10.98 5.18
C ILE A 94 3.86 12.08 4.17
N LEU A 95 2.94 11.82 3.24
CA LEU A 95 2.45 12.80 2.27
C LEU A 95 0.91 12.65 2.11
N PRO A 96 0.15 13.75 1.93
CA PRO A 96 -1.27 13.66 1.58
C PRO A 96 -1.50 12.87 0.29
N TRP A 97 -2.52 12.02 0.25
CA TRP A 97 -2.76 11.07 -0.85
C TRP A 97 -2.99 11.70 -2.22
N THR A 98 -3.37 12.97 -2.27
CA THR A 98 -3.72 13.71 -3.50
C THR A 98 -2.62 14.65 -3.97
N ILE A 99 -1.46 14.66 -3.31
CA ILE A 99 -0.29 15.45 -3.70
C ILE A 99 0.68 14.56 -4.46
N CYS A 100 1.19 15.03 -5.61
CA CYS A 100 2.22 14.34 -6.36
C CYS A 100 3.51 14.16 -5.55
N CYS A 101 4.11 13.00 -5.63
CA CYS A 101 5.45 12.73 -5.07
C CYS A 101 6.47 12.42 -6.17
N TRP A 102 7.74 12.30 -5.81
CA TRP A 102 8.80 11.87 -6.70
C TRP A 102 9.43 10.60 -6.14
N ASN A 103 9.06 9.43 -6.65
CA ASN A 103 9.57 8.15 -6.18
C ASN A 103 9.88 7.13 -7.30
N CYS A 104 9.16 7.14 -8.39
CA CYS A 104 9.35 6.13 -9.44
C CYS A 104 10.23 6.60 -10.63
N GLY A 105 10.80 7.82 -10.57
CA GLY A 105 11.57 8.37 -11.69
C GLY A 105 10.73 8.63 -12.94
N ASP A 106 11.39 8.70 -14.09
CA ASP A 106 10.77 8.93 -15.39
C ASP A 106 10.95 7.71 -16.29
N GLY A 107 9.98 7.46 -17.16
CA GLY A 107 10.03 6.48 -18.22
C GLY A 107 9.94 7.12 -19.60
N SER A 108 9.93 6.30 -20.66
CA SER A 108 9.91 6.76 -22.06
C SER A 108 8.61 7.47 -22.47
N LYS A 109 7.52 7.25 -21.73
CA LYS A 109 6.20 7.85 -22.00
C LYS A 109 5.79 8.93 -21.00
N GLY A 110 6.58 9.15 -19.94
CA GLY A 110 6.28 10.09 -18.87
C GLY A 110 6.57 9.53 -17.50
N SER A 111 5.81 9.98 -16.48
CA SER A 111 6.04 9.54 -15.11
C SER A 111 4.75 9.42 -14.30
N TYR A 112 4.57 8.30 -13.61
CA TYR A 112 3.51 8.11 -12.62
C TYR A 112 3.68 8.98 -11.37
N ASN A 113 4.77 9.74 -11.26
CA ASN A 113 4.89 10.78 -10.25
C ASN A 113 3.89 11.92 -10.47
N TYR A 114 3.46 12.18 -11.73
CA TYR A 114 2.73 13.40 -12.07
C TYR A 114 1.48 13.19 -12.94
N ASN A 115 1.59 12.46 -14.07
CA ASN A 115 0.46 12.29 -14.98
C ASN A 115 0.62 11.03 -15.86
N PRO A 116 -0.28 10.03 -15.68
CA PRO A 116 -1.24 9.95 -14.56
C PRO A 116 -0.51 9.80 -13.23
N ALA A 117 -0.99 10.45 -12.16
CA ALA A 117 -0.34 10.41 -10.86
C ALA A 117 -0.82 9.20 -10.05
N TYR A 118 0.14 8.46 -9.47
CA TYR A 118 -0.12 7.29 -8.63
C TYR A 118 0.28 7.56 -7.18
N ILE A 119 -0.48 7.00 -6.24
CA ILE A 119 -0.01 6.86 -4.85
C ILE A 119 1.19 5.91 -4.87
N GLN A 120 2.23 6.22 -4.09
CA GLN A 120 3.46 5.41 -4.01
C GLN A 120 3.70 5.01 -2.57
N ILE A 121 3.85 3.71 -2.33
CA ILE A 121 3.98 3.10 -1.01
C ILE A 121 5.27 2.30 -0.98
N GLU A 122 6.13 2.58 0.00
CA GLU A 122 7.37 1.86 0.26
C GLU A 122 7.17 0.83 1.37
N VAL A 123 7.52 -0.41 1.12
CA VAL A 123 7.61 -1.45 2.16
C VAL A 123 9.07 -1.59 2.56
N CYS A 124 9.37 -1.36 3.85
CA CYS A 124 10.73 -1.47 4.38
C CYS A 124 11.20 -2.93 4.29
N GLU A 125 12.32 -3.17 3.63
CA GLU A 125 12.89 -4.51 3.50
C GLU A 125 13.64 -4.92 4.76
N ASP A 126 13.62 -6.22 5.05
CA ASP A 126 14.57 -6.93 5.91
C ASP A 126 15.68 -7.56 5.05
N ALA A 127 16.44 -8.49 5.60
CA ALA A 127 17.40 -9.32 4.85
C ALA A 127 16.73 -10.29 3.84
N LEU A 128 15.45 -10.10 3.52
CA LEU A 128 14.62 -10.88 2.61
C LEU A 128 14.44 -12.35 3.03
N ASN A 129 14.44 -12.62 4.31
CA ASN A 129 14.37 -13.99 4.87
C ASN A 129 13.36 -14.18 6.01
N ASP A 130 12.82 -13.12 6.61
CA ASP A 130 11.78 -13.19 7.64
C ASP A 130 10.38 -13.29 6.99
N ARG A 131 9.89 -14.53 6.87
CA ARG A 131 8.55 -14.81 6.29
C ARG A 131 7.43 -14.14 7.10
N THR A 132 7.52 -14.14 8.43
CA THR A 132 6.49 -13.55 9.28
C THR A 132 6.39 -12.05 9.04
N TYR A 133 7.52 -11.36 9.02
CA TYR A 133 7.56 -9.93 8.69
C TYR A 133 7.04 -9.65 7.27
N PHE A 134 7.45 -10.43 6.30
CA PHE A 134 6.96 -10.31 4.91
C PHE A 134 5.43 -10.40 4.84
N GLU A 135 4.84 -11.43 5.48
CA GLU A 135 3.39 -11.64 5.47
C GLU A 135 2.64 -10.51 6.19
N GLU A 136 3.15 -10.02 7.33
CA GLU A 136 2.59 -8.88 8.05
C GLU A 136 2.68 -7.58 7.23
N ALA A 137 3.84 -7.27 6.64
CA ALA A 137 4.07 -6.03 5.92
C ALA A 137 3.24 -5.96 4.63
N PHE A 138 3.23 -7.03 3.81
CA PHE A 138 2.41 -7.07 2.60
C PHE A 138 0.91 -7.23 2.89
N GLY A 139 0.54 -7.89 3.99
CA GLY A 139 -0.84 -7.92 4.47
C GLY A 139 -1.34 -6.51 4.82
N LEU A 140 -0.54 -5.73 5.55
CA LEU A 140 -0.86 -4.34 5.88
C LEU A 140 -0.88 -3.45 4.62
N ALA A 141 0.04 -3.67 3.66
CA ALA A 141 0.02 -2.97 2.38
C ALA A 141 -1.28 -3.25 1.60
N ALA A 142 -1.73 -4.50 1.56
CA ALA A 142 -2.99 -4.88 0.93
C ALA A 142 -4.19 -4.21 1.61
N ASP A 143 -4.24 -4.19 2.93
CA ASP A 143 -5.31 -3.52 3.68
C ASP A 143 -5.32 -2.00 3.45
N LEU A 144 -4.15 -1.38 3.32
CA LEU A 144 -4.05 0.03 2.95
C LEU A 144 -4.57 0.27 1.53
N CYS A 145 -4.21 -0.59 0.57
CA CYS A 145 -4.72 -0.52 -0.80
C CYS A 145 -6.24 -0.66 -0.86
N LYS A 146 -6.84 -1.61 -0.13
CA LYS A 146 -8.32 -1.77 -0.04
C LYS A 146 -9.01 -0.49 0.45
N ARG A 147 -8.44 0.18 1.46
CA ARG A 147 -8.98 1.46 1.94
C ARG A 147 -8.84 2.58 0.91
N LEU A 148 -7.70 2.66 0.23
CA LEU A 148 -7.46 3.66 -0.80
C LEU A 148 -8.42 3.45 -1.99
N MET A 149 -8.66 2.21 -2.41
CA MET A 149 -9.67 1.90 -3.43
C MET A 149 -11.08 2.31 -3.01
N LYS A 150 -11.43 2.16 -1.73
CA LYS A 150 -12.72 2.63 -1.20
C LYS A 150 -12.85 4.16 -1.25
N ASN A 151 -11.76 4.87 -0.94
CA ASN A 151 -11.75 6.34 -0.90
C ASN A 151 -11.58 6.98 -2.28
N TYR A 152 -10.93 6.26 -3.20
CA TYR A 152 -10.62 6.71 -4.57
C TYR A 152 -11.09 5.65 -5.57
N PRO A 153 -12.35 5.70 -6.04
CA PRO A 153 -12.90 4.70 -6.96
C PRO A 153 -12.19 4.61 -8.32
N THR A 154 -11.33 5.57 -8.64
CA THR A 154 -10.43 5.54 -9.81
C THR A 154 -9.36 4.45 -9.70
N ILE A 155 -8.97 4.07 -8.47
CA ILE A 155 -8.01 3.00 -8.23
C ILE A 155 -8.73 1.65 -8.38
N LYS A 156 -8.28 0.83 -9.32
CA LYS A 156 -8.75 -0.54 -9.53
C LYS A 156 -7.60 -1.52 -9.25
N PRO A 157 -7.88 -2.81 -8.96
CA PRO A 157 -6.83 -3.80 -8.71
C PRO A 157 -5.75 -3.84 -9.82
N GLU A 158 -6.14 -3.72 -11.09
CA GLU A 158 -5.23 -3.71 -12.25
C GLU A 158 -4.32 -2.47 -12.32
N ASN A 159 -4.64 -1.42 -11.56
CA ASN A 159 -3.82 -0.20 -11.41
C ASN A 159 -3.01 -0.20 -10.10
N ILE A 160 -2.95 -1.34 -9.41
CA ILE A 160 -2.02 -1.58 -8.32
C ILE A 160 -0.85 -2.37 -8.89
N ILE A 161 0.29 -1.72 -9.04
CA ILE A 161 1.43 -2.22 -9.82
C ILE A 161 2.73 -2.13 -9.02
N SER A 162 3.75 -2.86 -9.45
CA SER A 162 5.13 -2.71 -8.97
C SER A 162 5.87 -1.57 -9.67
N HIS A 163 7.02 -1.16 -9.14
CA HIS A 163 7.92 -0.27 -9.87
C HIS A 163 8.35 -0.88 -11.21
N LYS A 164 8.68 -2.17 -11.22
CA LYS A 164 9.04 -2.90 -12.43
C LYS A 164 7.92 -2.88 -13.47
N GLU A 165 6.67 -3.12 -13.07
CA GLU A 165 5.51 -3.01 -13.98
C GLU A 165 5.31 -1.56 -14.47
N ALA A 166 5.54 -0.55 -13.61
CA ALA A 166 5.48 0.86 -14.00
C ALA A 166 6.55 1.20 -15.06
N CYS A 167 7.77 0.69 -14.92
CA CYS A 167 8.83 0.78 -15.92
C CYS A 167 8.43 0.11 -17.23
N ALA A 168 7.92 -1.12 -17.18
CA ALA A 168 7.46 -1.84 -18.37
C ALA A 168 6.34 -1.11 -19.12
N ARG A 169 5.48 -0.37 -18.39
CA ARG A 169 4.47 0.51 -19.00
C ARG A 169 5.05 1.80 -19.60
N GLY A 170 6.31 2.13 -19.32
CA GLY A 170 7.02 3.32 -19.82
C GLY A 170 6.84 4.59 -18.97
N TYR A 171 6.45 4.47 -17.70
CA TYR A 171 6.16 5.59 -16.81
C TYR A 171 7.01 5.64 -15.53
N ALA A 172 8.06 4.84 -15.45
CA ALA A 172 9.00 4.82 -14.35
C ALA A 172 10.41 4.47 -14.82
N SER A 173 11.41 4.77 -13.98
CA SER A 173 12.78 4.30 -14.17
C SER A 173 12.89 2.78 -14.00
N ASN A 174 14.00 2.19 -14.47
CA ASN A 174 14.21 0.75 -14.41
C ASN A 174 14.66 0.30 -13.01
N HIS A 175 13.69 -0.16 -12.22
CA HIS A 175 13.92 -0.81 -10.93
C HIS A 175 13.10 -2.09 -10.82
N GLY A 176 13.59 -3.06 -10.00
CA GLY A 176 12.99 -4.39 -9.88
C GLY A 176 12.07 -4.59 -8.68
N ASP A 177 11.90 -3.57 -7.86
CA ASP A 177 11.12 -3.62 -6.61
C ASP A 177 9.60 -3.62 -6.84
N PRO A 178 8.84 -4.27 -5.96
CA PRO A 178 9.25 -5.18 -4.89
C PRO A 178 9.36 -6.66 -5.37
N GLU A 179 9.38 -6.91 -6.68
CA GLU A 179 9.24 -8.25 -7.23
C GLU A 179 10.37 -9.20 -6.82
N HIS A 180 11.59 -8.69 -6.61
CA HIS A 180 12.71 -9.48 -6.10
C HIS A 180 12.42 -10.06 -4.71
N TRP A 181 11.76 -9.29 -3.83
CA TRP A 181 11.38 -9.74 -2.50
C TRP A 181 10.17 -10.68 -2.55
N LEU A 182 9.14 -10.36 -3.34
CA LEU A 182 7.99 -11.24 -3.56
C LEU A 182 8.44 -12.64 -4.03
N ALA A 183 9.37 -12.69 -4.99
CA ALA A 183 9.89 -13.95 -5.55
C ALA A 183 10.60 -14.83 -4.50
N ARG A 184 11.25 -14.23 -3.48
CA ARG A 184 11.89 -14.99 -2.38
C ARG A 184 10.90 -15.87 -1.63
N PHE A 185 9.64 -15.47 -1.57
CA PHE A 185 8.56 -16.20 -0.89
C PHE A 185 7.59 -16.89 -1.87
N GLY A 186 7.97 -17.01 -3.15
CA GLY A 186 7.13 -17.65 -4.18
C GLY A 186 5.89 -16.85 -4.52
N LYS A 187 5.93 -15.51 -4.38
CA LYS A 187 4.85 -14.59 -4.66
C LYS A 187 5.19 -13.68 -5.86
N ASN A 188 4.18 -12.99 -6.39
CA ASN A 188 4.30 -12.02 -7.47
C ASN A 188 3.20 -10.94 -7.32
N MET A 189 3.15 -9.97 -8.23
CA MET A 189 2.12 -8.93 -8.19
C MET A 189 0.71 -9.44 -8.45
N ASP A 190 0.53 -10.56 -9.15
CA ASP A 190 -0.81 -11.16 -9.31
C ASP A 190 -1.35 -11.69 -8.00
N TRP A 191 -0.48 -12.34 -7.19
CA TRP A 191 -0.83 -12.69 -5.82
C TRP A 191 -1.21 -11.45 -4.99
N PHE A 192 -0.41 -10.36 -5.06
CA PHE A 192 -0.71 -9.15 -4.32
C PHE A 192 -2.05 -8.54 -4.74
N ARG A 193 -2.32 -8.43 -6.05
CA ARG A 193 -3.61 -7.98 -6.57
C ARG A 193 -4.78 -8.87 -6.13
N ALA A 194 -4.58 -10.18 -6.06
CA ALA A 194 -5.60 -11.12 -5.60
C ALA A 194 -6.01 -10.89 -4.13
N ILE A 195 -5.05 -10.61 -3.24
CA ILE A 195 -5.37 -10.32 -1.83
C ILE A 195 -5.94 -8.91 -1.61
N VAL A 196 -5.73 -7.98 -2.55
CA VAL A 196 -6.33 -6.63 -2.53
C VAL A 196 -7.72 -6.60 -3.14
N ALA A 197 -7.98 -7.45 -4.14
CA ALA A 197 -9.26 -7.48 -4.83
C ALA A 197 -10.41 -7.72 -3.83
N PRO A 198 -11.57 -7.07 -4.04
CA PRO A 198 -12.74 -7.34 -3.22
C PRO A 198 -13.09 -8.83 -3.31
N GLU A 199 -13.48 -9.41 -2.20
CA GLU A 199 -14.01 -10.78 -2.19
C GLU A 199 -15.17 -10.87 -3.20
N LYS A 200 -15.07 -11.84 -4.10
CA LYS A 200 -16.18 -12.11 -5.02
C LYS A 200 -17.35 -12.61 -4.20
N GLN A 201 -18.39 -11.79 -4.10
CA GLN A 201 -19.65 -12.26 -3.55
C GLN A 201 -20.22 -13.32 -4.50
N VAL A 202 -20.33 -14.54 -4.04
CA VAL A 202 -21.02 -15.62 -4.76
C VAL A 202 -22.45 -15.63 -4.24
N LYS A 203 -23.41 -15.32 -5.11
CA LYS A 203 -24.81 -15.50 -4.80
C LYS A 203 -25.16 -16.98 -4.92
N LEU A 204 -25.38 -17.63 -3.80
CA LEU A 204 -25.95 -18.99 -3.76
C LEU A 204 -27.45 -18.88 -3.60
N THR A 205 -28.20 -19.63 -4.40
CA THR A 205 -29.64 -19.81 -4.25
C THR A 205 -29.87 -21.28 -3.94
N ALA A 206 -30.59 -21.56 -2.84
CA ALA A 206 -30.96 -22.90 -2.45
C ALA A 206 -32.44 -22.91 -2.07
N GLU A 207 -33.16 -23.96 -2.46
CA GLU A 207 -34.47 -24.27 -1.94
C GLU A 207 -34.31 -25.19 -0.74
N ILE A 208 -34.94 -24.82 0.38
CA ILE A 208 -34.88 -25.59 1.62
C ILE A 208 -36.34 -25.92 2.01
N THR A 209 -36.68 -27.18 1.93
CA THR A 209 -37.98 -27.68 2.38
C THR A 209 -37.90 -28.13 3.83
N VAL A 210 -38.73 -27.61 4.68
CA VAL A 210 -38.81 -27.96 6.12
C VAL A 210 -40.27 -28.05 6.53
N ASP A 211 -40.54 -28.77 7.63
CA ASP A 211 -41.86 -28.75 8.24
C ASP A 211 -42.26 -27.32 8.66
N GLN A 212 -43.50 -26.98 8.52
CA GLN A 212 -44.03 -25.63 8.83
C GLN A 212 -43.66 -25.19 10.26
N SER A 213 -43.64 -26.12 11.22
CA SER A 213 -43.25 -25.86 12.61
C SER A 213 -41.79 -25.46 12.80
N LYS A 214 -40.91 -25.73 11.82
CA LYS A 214 -39.47 -25.42 11.85
C LYS A 214 -39.08 -24.23 10.95
N ALA A 215 -40.02 -23.76 10.12
CA ALA A 215 -39.71 -22.74 9.09
C ALA A 215 -39.14 -21.44 9.69
N GLU A 216 -39.71 -20.96 10.79
CA GLU A 216 -39.26 -19.73 11.45
C GLU A 216 -37.83 -19.89 12.08
N GLU A 217 -37.57 -21.04 12.73
CA GLU A 217 -36.28 -21.33 13.33
C GLU A 217 -35.18 -21.40 12.25
N VAL A 218 -35.44 -22.11 11.17
CA VAL A 218 -34.49 -22.24 10.04
C VAL A 218 -34.24 -20.89 9.39
N SER A 219 -35.30 -20.10 9.14
CA SER A 219 -35.20 -18.75 8.58
C SER A 219 -34.37 -17.84 9.44
N ARG A 220 -34.52 -17.88 10.76
CA ARG A 220 -33.73 -17.11 11.72
C ARG A 220 -32.26 -17.48 11.65
N LYS A 221 -31.95 -18.80 11.62
CA LYS A 221 -30.53 -19.28 11.51
C LYS A 221 -29.88 -18.83 10.20
N LEU A 222 -30.59 -18.91 9.08
CA LEU A 222 -30.10 -18.47 7.77
C LEU A 222 -29.84 -16.96 7.74
N ARG A 223 -30.71 -16.13 8.32
CA ARG A 223 -30.52 -14.69 8.43
C ARG A 223 -29.33 -14.34 9.31
N GLN A 224 -29.06 -15.10 10.38
CA GLN A 224 -27.85 -14.93 11.24
C GLN A 224 -26.55 -15.20 10.46
N LEU A 225 -26.61 -16.04 9.43
CA LEU A 225 -25.51 -16.30 8.48
C LEU A 225 -25.44 -15.27 7.35
N GLY A 226 -26.26 -14.21 7.38
CA GLY A 226 -26.27 -13.16 6.34
C GLY A 226 -27.08 -13.54 5.09
N CYS A 227 -27.87 -14.62 5.12
CA CYS A 227 -28.70 -15.02 3.99
C CYS A 227 -30.01 -14.19 3.90
N SER A 228 -30.42 -13.86 2.68
CA SER A 228 -31.76 -13.35 2.42
C SER A 228 -32.71 -14.54 2.33
N VAL A 229 -33.78 -14.57 3.15
CA VAL A 229 -34.74 -15.66 3.21
C VAL A 229 -36.11 -15.17 2.75
N LYS A 230 -36.66 -15.83 1.75
CA LYS A 230 -38.07 -15.69 1.31
C LYS A 230 -38.79 -16.97 1.71
N ILE A 231 -39.94 -16.86 2.37
CA ILE A 231 -40.83 -17.99 2.72
C ILE A 231 -42.00 -17.92 1.74
N GLU A 232 -42.27 -19.03 1.08
CA GLU A 232 -43.42 -19.20 0.18
C GLU A 232 -44.46 -20.13 0.80
#